data_46f0517113510957496a478d96a3d916
#
_entry.id   46f0517113510957496a478d96a3d916
#
_cell.length_a   1.000
_cell.length_b   1.000
_cell.length_c   1.000
_cell.angle_alpha   90.00
_cell.angle_beta   90.00
_cell.angle_gamma   90.00
#
_symmetry.space_group_name_H-M   'P 1'
#
loop_
_entity.id
_entity.type
_entity.pdbx_description
1 polymer ?
#
loop_
_entity_poly.entity_id
_entity_poly.type
_entity_poly.pdbx_seq_one_letter_code
_entity_poly.pdbx_strand_id
1 'polypeptide(L)'
;TDDGKTWSAPINITGQVKDPSWYFLLQGPGRGITMDDGTLVFPTQFIDSTRIPNAGIMYSKDGGKTWKMHNYARTNTTEAQVAEVEPGVLMLNMRDNRKGSRAVATTKDLGLTWTEHVSSRSALQEPVCMASLISVKAKDNILDKDILIFSNPNTTKGRHSTTIKVSLDGGVTWLPQHQLLLDEDNNWGYSCLTMIDKETVGILYESSVAQMTFQAVKLKDIVK
;
A
#
# COMPACT_ATOMS: atom_id res chain seq x y z
N THR A 1 7.60 21.55 9.90
CA THR A 1 6.89 22.85 10.02
C THR A 1 7.49 23.94 9.14
N ASP A 2 8.58 23.66 8.47
CA ASP A 2 9.33 24.58 7.62
C ASP A 2 9.73 23.95 6.28
N ASP A 3 8.91 23.00 5.79
CA ASP A 3 9.09 22.26 4.54
C ASP A 3 10.41 21.48 4.49
N GLY A 4 10.82 20.93 5.63
CA GLY A 4 12.01 20.07 5.73
C GLY A 4 13.34 20.81 5.75
N LYS A 5 13.36 22.13 5.97
CA LYS A 5 14.62 22.91 6.12
C LYS A 5 15.34 22.57 7.42
N THR A 6 14.59 22.25 8.46
CA THR A 6 15.12 21.75 9.73
C THR A 6 14.43 20.48 10.20
N TRP A 7 15.12 19.68 10.95
CA TRP A 7 14.61 18.41 11.50
C TRP A 7 14.88 18.37 12.99
N SER A 8 13.91 17.88 13.76
CA SER A 8 14.13 17.57 15.18
C SER A 8 15.11 16.38 15.34
N ALA A 9 15.61 16.19 16.54
CA ALA A 9 16.28 14.95 16.86
C ALA A 9 15.34 13.75 16.62
N PRO A 10 15.85 12.60 16.15
CA PRO A 10 15.03 11.40 15.95
C PRO A 10 14.45 10.91 17.28
N ILE A 11 13.19 10.47 17.24
CA ILE A 11 12.50 9.86 18.37
C ILE A 11 12.56 8.35 18.20
N ASN A 12 13.16 7.65 19.16
CA ASN A 12 13.21 6.19 19.13
C ASN A 12 11.89 5.61 19.65
N ILE A 13 11.13 4.97 18.78
CA ILE A 13 9.85 4.33 19.09
C ILE A 13 9.96 2.80 19.16
N THR A 14 11.15 2.22 19.00
CA THR A 14 11.35 0.76 18.92
C THR A 14 10.73 0.03 20.12
N GLY A 15 10.95 0.53 21.33
CA GLY A 15 10.41 -0.07 22.55
C GLY A 15 8.88 0.02 22.70
N GLN A 16 8.21 0.81 21.84
CA GLN A 16 6.76 0.93 21.86
C GLN A 16 6.08 -0.09 20.93
N VAL A 17 6.74 -0.49 19.84
CA VAL A 17 6.11 -1.25 18.75
C VAL A 17 6.78 -2.60 18.47
N LYS A 18 8.06 -2.79 18.81
CA LYS A 18 8.79 -4.03 18.54
C LYS A 18 8.79 -4.94 19.76
N ASP A 19 8.27 -6.16 19.61
CA ASP A 19 8.47 -7.21 20.62
C ASP A 19 9.96 -7.59 20.70
N PRO A 20 10.54 -7.69 21.90
CA PRO A 20 11.95 -8.08 22.07
C PRO A 20 12.33 -9.41 21.41
N SER A 21 11.40 -10.34 21.25
CA SER A 21 11.61 -11.64 20.61
C SER A 21 11.71 -11.56 19.09
N TRP A 22 11.32 -10.46 18.46
CA TRP A 22 11.38 -10.31 17.01
C TRP A 22 12.79 -9.97 16.54
N TYR A 23 13.22 -10.62 15.49
CA TYR A 23 14.50 -10.33 14.84
C TYR A 23 14.50 -8.96 14.19
N PHE A 24 13.38 -8.59 13.61
CA PHE A 24 13.29 -7.47 12.69
C PHE A 24 11.92 -6.82 12.76
N LEU A 25 11.86 -5.49 12.62
CA LEU A 25 10.66 -4.70 12.38
C LEU A 25 11.02 -3.57 11.43
N LEU A 26 10.22 -3.37 10.38
CA LEU A 26 10.41 -2.34 9.37
C LEU A 26 9.06 -1.75 8.94
N GLN A 27 9.03 -0.42 8.74
CA GLN A 27 7.95 0.27 8.05
C GLN A 27 8.34 0.46 6.60
N GLY A 28 7.63 -0.11 5.71
CA GLY A 28 7.88 0.12 4.31
C GLY A 28 8.47 -1.06 3.56
N PRO A 29 8.73 -0.84 2.26
CA PRO A 29 8.65 0.42 1.53
C PRO A 29 7.20 0.78 1.19
N GLY A 30 6.49 1.40 2.00
CA GLY A 30 5.13 1.87 1.81
C GLY A 30 4.97 3.26 2.42
N ARG A 31 3.90 3.94 2.10
CA ARG A 31 3.58 5.21 2.72
C ARG A 31 2.68 5.01 3.93
N GLY A 32 2.84 5.87 4.94
CA GLY A 32 1.84 6.03 5.98
C GLY A 32 0.65 6.84 5.47
N ILE A 33 -0.46 6.73 6.18
CA ILE A 33 -1.68 7.51 5.95
C ILE A 33 -2.12 8.21 7.23
N THR A 34 -2.91 9.26 7.08
CA THR A 34 -3.71 9.83 8.15
C THR A 34 -5.16 9.45 7.88
N MET A 35 -5.79 8.77 8.82
CA MET A 35 -7.21 8.42 8.75
C MET A 35 -8.11 9.65 8.90
N ASP A 36 -9.39 9.51 8.54
CA ASP A 36 -10.38 10.59 8.66
C ASP A 36 -10.52 11.10 10.11
N ASP A 37 -10.26 10.25 11.12
CA ASP A 37 -10.26 10.60 12.55
C ASP A 37 -8.95 11.21 13.07
N GLY A 38 -7.95 11.40 12.19
CA GLY A 38 -6.62 11.92 12.53
C GLY A 38 -5.61 10.87 13.01
N THR A 39 -5.99 9.60 13.10
CA THR A 39 -5.06 8.51 13.44
C THR A 39 -4.00 8.35 12.36
N LEU A 40 -2.73 8.35 12.75
CA LEU A 40 -1.61 8.06 11.86
C LEU A 40 -1.40 6.55 11.78
N VAL A 41 -1.25 6.02 10.57
CA VAL A 41 -1.06 4.58 10.36
C VAL A 41 0.07 4.33 9.37
N PHE A 42 0.97 3.38 9.70
CA PHE A 42 1.99 2.89 8.79
C PHE A 42 1.86 1.38 8.59
N PRO A 43 2.00 0.88 7.34
CA PRO A 43 2.18 -0.54 7.13
C PRO A 43 3.52 -0.98 7.70
N THR A 44 3.57 -2.15 8.28
CA THR A 44 4.78 -2.72 8.89
C THR A 44 4.99 -4.15 8.44
N GLN A 45 6.22 -4.62 8.53
CA GLN A 45 6.56 -6.03 8.46
C GLN A 45 7.54 -6.38 9.58
N PHE A 46 7.42 -7.55 10.14
CA PHE A 46 8.35 -8.04 11.15
C PHE A 46 8.68 -9.51 10.93
N ILE A 47 9.79 -9.95 11.49
CA ILE A 47 10.22 -11.34 11.49
C ILE A 47 10.31 -11.79 12.94
N ASP A 48 9.51 -12.76 13.30
CA ASP A 48 9.47 -13.34 14.65
C ASP A 48 10.53 -14.45 14.86
N SER A 49 10.46 -15.13 15.98
CA SER A 49 11.39 -16.21 16.34
C SER A 49 11.32 -17.42 15.39
N THR A 50 10.23 -17.58 14.66
CA THR A 50 10.07 -18.65 13.65
C THR A 50 10.75 -18.33 12.31
N ARG A 51 11.30 -17.13 12.16
CA ARG A 51 11.91 -16.60 10.93
C ARG A 51 10.92 -16.42 9.77
N ILE A 52 9.63 -16.46 10.03
CA ILE A 52 8.60 -16.19 9.05
C ILE A 52 8.26 -14.68 9.08
N PRO A 53 8.26 -13.98 7.93
CA PRO A 53 7.84 -12.59 7.89
C PRO A 53 6.32 -12.46 8.02
N ASN A 54 5.88 -11.40 8.68
CA ASN A 54 4.48 -11.11 8.95
C ASN A 54 4.21 -9.62 8.68
N ALA A 55 3.17 -9.30 7.93
CA ALA A 55 2.77 -7.93 7.69
C ALA A 55 1.60 -7.50 8.60
N GLY A 56 1.65 -6.26 9.04
CA GLY A 56 0.65 -5.64 9.90
C GLY A 56 0.67 -4.13 9.76
N ILE A 57 0.19 -3.43 10.79
CA ILE A 57 0.22 -1.97 10.87
C ILE A 57 0.70 -1.53 12.24
N MET A 58 1.34 -0.35 12.29
CA MET A 58 1.47 0.42 13.51
C MET A 58 0.69 1.73 13.39
N TYR A 59 0.22 2.26 14.50
CA TYR A 59 -0.59 3.46 14.53
C TYR A 59 -0.31 4.36 15.71
N SER A 60 -0.67 5.65 15.57
CA SER A 60 -0.65 6.65 16.62
C SER A 60 -1.96 7.45 16.62
N LYS A 61 -2.54 7.66 17.80
CA LYS A 61 -3.75 8.49 18.01
C LYS A 61 -3.46 9.86 18.63
N ASP A 62 -2.21 10.19 18.83
CA ASP A 62 -1.79 11.40 19.56
C ASP A 62 -0.76 12.24 18.79
N GLY A 63 -0.86 12.17 17.45
CA GLY A 63 0.00 12.95 16.55
C GLY A 63 1.46 12.47 16.53
N GLY A 64 1.68 11.16 16.70
CA GLY A 64 3.00 10.54 16.60
C GLY A 64 3.80 10.52 17.91
N LYS A 65 3.21 10.92 19.05
CA LYS A 65 3.87 10.90 20.35
C LYS A 65 4.04 9.48 20.87
N THR A 66 2.98 8.67 20.76
CA THR A 66 3.02 7.25 21.10
C THR A 66 2.53 6.39 19.94
N TRP A 67 3.12 5.19 19.84
CA TRP A 67 2.83 4.24 18.76
C TRP A 67 2.47 2.88 19.33
N LYS A 68 1.55 2.20 18.65
CA LYS A 68 1.10 0.86 18.99
C LYS A 68 1.08 -0.01 17.76
N MET A 69 1.27 -1.30 17.98
CA MET A 69 1.08 -2.37 17.01
C MET A 69 0.31 -3.50 17.69
N HIS A 70 -0.61 -4.13 16.96
CA HIS A 70 -1.36 -5.29 17.43
C HIS A 70 -0.95 -6.55 16.66
N ASN A 71 -1.90 -7.29 16.12
CA ASN A 71 -1.64 -8.54 15.44
C ASN A 71 -1.23 -8.29 13.97
N TYR A 72 -0.52 -9.26 13.39
CA TYR A 72 -0.29 -9.28 11.95
C TYR A 72 -1.57 -9.67 11.20
N ALA A 73 -1.69 -9.18 9.96
CA ALA A 73 -2.82 -9.49 9.10
C ALA A 73 -2.70 -10.89 8.48
N ARG A 74 -1.49 -11.24 8.08
CA ARG A 74 -1.19 -12.54 7.47
C ARG A 74 0.27 -12.88 7.63
N THR A 75 0.54 -14.15 7.93
CA THR A 75 1.89 -14.72 7.97
C THR A 75 2.44 -14.93 6.56
N ASN A 76 3.77 -15.00 6.44
CA ASN A 76 4.52 -15.18 5.20
C ASN A 76 4.20 -14.09 4.15
N THR A 77 4.02 -12.87 4.64
CA THR A 77 3.85 -11.65 3.86
C THR A 77 4.86 -10.59 4.29
N THR A 78 5.17 -9.67 3.40
CA THR A 78 6.21 -8.66 3.62
C THR A 78 5.68 -7.25 3.30
N GLU A 79 6.31 -6.56 2.37
CA GLU A 79 6.00 -5.19 1.98
C GLU A 79 4.50 -4.99 1.71
N ALA A 80 3.90 -4.07 2.44
CA ALA A 80 2.46 -3.85 2.41
C ALA A 80 2.12 -2.38 2.16
N GLN A 81 0.90 -2.15 1.70
CA GLN A 81 0.31 -0.82 1.56
C GLN A 81 -0.98 -0.77 2.38
N VAL A 82 -1.19 0.33 3.07
CA VAL A 82 -2.41 0.57 3.85
C VAL A 82 -3.25 1.67 3.22
N ALA A 83 -4.57 1.49 3.20
CA ALA A 83 -5.53 2.52 2.77
C ALA A 83 -6.75 2.48 3.68
N GLU A 84 -7.33 3.64 3.99
CA GLU A 84 -8.66 3.73 4.60
C GLU A 84 -9.70 3.63 3.48
N VAL A 85 -10.46 2.54 3.44
CA VAL A 85 -11.42 2.24 2.36
C VAL A 85 -12.84 2.68 2.69
N GLU A 86 -13.18 2.71 3.96
CA GLU A 86 -14.39 3.29 4.54
C GLU A 86 -13.99 3.99 5.85
N PRO A 87 -14.78 4.93 6.39
CA PRO A 87 -14.47 5.55 7.67
C PRO A 87 -14.18 4.51 8.77
N GLY A 88 -12.97 4.53 9.32
CA GLY A 88 -12.51 3.59 10.34
C GLY A 88 -12.18 2.18 9.84
N VAL A 89 -12.26 1.89 8.54
CA VAL A 89 -11.91 0.58 7.96
C VAL A 89 -10.62 0.68 7.18
N LEU A 90 -9.61 -0.02 7.64
CA LEU A 90 -8.31 -0.10 6.96
C LEU A 90 -8.21 -1.37 6.13
N MET A 91 -7.73 -1.22 4.90
CA MET A 91 -7.29 -2.32 4.03
C MET A 91 -5.77 -2.39 4.03
N LEU A 92 -5.23 -3.58 4.26
CA LEU A 92 -3.81 -3.88 4.10
C LEU A 92 -3.62 -4.79 2.88
N ASN A 93 -2.91 -4.29 1.87
CA ASN A 93 -2.58 -5.02 0.64
C ASN A 93 -1.11 -5.44 0.72
N MET A 94 -0.86 -6.75 0.79
CA MET A 94 0.41 -7.34 1.18
C MET A 94 1.07 -8.12 0.04
N ARG A 95 2.39 -7.97 -0.09
CA ARG A 95 3.23 -8.86 -0.88
C ARG A 95 3.22 -10.25 -0.26
N ASP A 96 2.66 -11.24 -0.98
CA ASP A 96 2.54 -12.62 -0.49
C ASP A 96 3.69 -13.49 -1.04
N ASN A 97 4.54 -13.99 -0.15
CA ASN A 97 5.67 -14.85 -0.54
C ASN A 97 5.22 -16.22 -1.11
N ARG A 98 3.91 -16.53 -1.03
CA ARG A 98 3.32 -17.73 -1.64
C ARG A 98 3.14 -17.61 -3.15
N LYS A 99 3.40 -16.42 -3.71
CA LYS A 99 3.36 -16.10 -5.15
C LYS A 99 1.96 -16.08 -5.75
N GLY A 100 1.87 -15.47 -6.92
CA GLY A 100 0.73 -15.48 -7.81
C GLY A 100 -0.23 -14.32 -7.63
N SER A 101 -0.51 -13.89 -6.42
CA SER A 101 -1.45 -12.78 -6.15
C SER A 101 -1.16 -12.09 -4.83
N ARG A 102 -1.61 -10.84 -4.73
CA ARG A 102 -1.60 -10.06 -3.47
C ARG A 102 -2.48 -10.71 -2.41
N ALA A 103 -2.02 -10.72 -1.17
CA ALA A 103 -2.89 -10.97 -0.03
C ALA A 103 -3.52 -9.66 0.45
N VAL A 104 -4.81 -9.68 0.75
CA VAL A 104 -5.55 -8.48 1.17
C VAL A 104 -6.38 -8.81 2.40
N ALA A 105 -6.29 -7.98 3.43
CA ALA A 105 -7.09 -8.10 4.64
C ALA A 105 -7.59 -6.73 5.09
N THR A 106 -8.68 -6.70 5.84
CA THR A 106 -9.26 -5.49 6.44
C THR A 106 -9.33 -5.59 7.95
N THR A 107 -9.28 -4.43 8.60
CA THR A 107 -9.46 -4.28 10.06
C THR A 107 -10.32 -3.06 10.36
N LYS A 108 -11.12 -3.16 11.44
CA LYS A 108 -11.95 -2.06 12.00
C LYS A 108 -11.49 -1.64 13.40
N ASP A 109 -10.44 -2.25 13.90
CA ASP A 109 -9.95 -2.10 15.27
C ASP A 109 -8.42 -1.91 15.32
N LEU A 110 -7.88 -1.27 14.26
CA LEU A 110 -6.46 -0.92 14.13
C LEU A 110 -5.52 -2.13 14.23
N GLY A 111 -5.95 -3.28 13.69
CA GLY A 111 -5.14 -4.48 13.58
C GLY A 111 -5.24 -5.43 14.78
N LEU A 112 -6.17 -5.20 15.71
CA LEU A 112 -6.45 -6.17 16.78
C LEU A 112 -7.04 -7.46 16.19
N THR A 113 -7.97 -7.31 15.22
CA THR A 113 -8.51 -8.42 14.42
C THR A 113 -8.42 -8.09 12.93
N TRP A 114 -8.31 -9.14 12.12
CA TRP A 114 -8.22 -9.04 10.66
C TRP A 114 -9.21 -9.99 9.99
N THR A 115 -9.83 -9.50 8.92
CA THR A 115 -10.70 -10.30 8.06
C THR A 115 -10.09 -10.36 6.66
N GLU A 116 -9.93 -11.56 6.10
CA GLU A 116 -9.46 -11.71 4.73
C GLU A 116 -10.48 -11.07 3.77
N HIS A 117 -10.00 -10.18 2.89
CA HIS A 117 -10.84 -9.49 1.93
C HIS A 117 -11.19 -10.42 0.76
N VAL A 118 -12.38 -10.26 0.15
CA VAL A 118 -12.89 -11.11 -0.95
C VAL A 118 -11.94 -11.16 -2.15
N SER A 119 -11.21 -10.07 -2.43
CA SER A 119 -10.23 -10.00 -3.53
C SER A 119 -8.88 -10.64 -3.20
N SER A 120 -8.68 -11.06 -1.94
CA SER A 120 -7.40 -11.62 -1.49
C SER A 120 -7.03 -12.85 -2.32
N ARG A 121 -5.77 -12.87 -2.79
CA ARG A 121 -5.16 -13.97 -3.53
C ARG A 121 -5.86 -14.37 -4.84
N SER A 122 -6.67 -13.47 -5.40
CA SER A 122 -7.43 -13.72 -6.63
C SER A 122 -7.41 -12.56 -7.61
N ALA A 123 -7.67 -11.33 -7.15
CA ALA A 123 -7.96 -10.21 -8.03
C ALA A 123 -6.72 -9.45 -8.54
N LEU A 124 -5.62 -9.47 -7.79
CA LEU A 124 -4.40 -8.73 -8.11
C LEU A 124 -3.22 -9.69 -8.23
N GLN A 125 -2.91 -10.09 -9.47
CA GLN A 125 -1.72 -10.92 -9.71
C GLN A 125 -0.44 -10.16 -9.40
N GLU A 126 0.58 -10.89 -8.90
CA GLU A 126 1.88 -10.32 -8.57
C GLU A 126 3.03 -11.35 -8.67
N PRO A 127 4.26 -10.90 -8.99
CA PRO A 127 5.43 -11.75 -9.06
C PRO A 127 6.26 -11.76 -7.78
N VAL A 128 5.65 -11.61 -6.60
CA VAL A 128 6.33 -11.33 -5.32
C VAL A 128 7.13 -10.03 -5.41
N CYS A 129 6.41 -8.91 -5.53
CA CYS A 129 6.97 -7.58 -5.63
C CYS A 129 6.21 -6.60 -4.73
N MET A 130 6.86 -5.51 -4.36
CA MET A 130 6.20 -4.35 -3.77
C MET A 130 5.15 -3.80 -4.75
N ALA A 131 4.15 -3.11 -4.21
CA ALA A 131 3.12 -2.43 -4.97
C ALA A 131 2.80 -1.07 -4.30
N SER A 132 2.05 -0.22 -4.98
CA SER A 132 1.49 0.98 -4.39
C SER A 132 -0.03 0.94 -4.38
N LEU A 133 -0.65 1.44 -3.32
CA LEU A 133 -2.10 1.55 -3.16
C LEU A 133 -2.45 2.89 -2.54
N ILE A 134 -3.39 3.60 -3.13
CA ILE A 134 -3.98 4.81 -2.55
C ILE A 134 -5.51 4.73 -2.59
N SER A 135 -6.15 5.28 -1.56
CA SER A 135 -7.58 5.58 -1.52
C SER A 135 -7.79 7.04 -1.88
N VAL A 136 -8.74 7.32 -2.77
CA VAL A 136 -9.06 8.68 -3.21
C VAL A 136 -10.56 8.88 -3.04
N LYS A 137 -10.94 9.85 -2.21
CA LYS A 137 -12.34 10.14 -1.92
C LYS A 137 -13.05 10.75 -3.13
N ALA A 138 -14.37 10.60 -3.21
CA ALA A 138 -15.22 11.12 -4.28
C ALA A 138 -14.97 12.62 -4.55
N LYS A 139 -14.89 13.43 -3.49
CA LYS A 139 -14.65 14.88 -3.57
C LYS A 139 -13.28 15.26 -4.17
N ASP A 140 -12.33 14.33 -4.19
CA ASP A 140 -10.92 14.53 -4.58
C ASP A 140 -10.58 13.94 -5.96
N ASN A 141 -11.58 13.45 -6.71
CA ASN A 141 -11.42 12.95 -8.07
C ASN A 141 -12.61 13.31 -8.98
N ILE A 142 -12.41 13.22 -10.29
CA ILE A 142 -13.42 13.57 -11.31
C ILE A 142 -14.51 12.53 -11.52
N LEU A 143 -14.41 11.35 -10.94
CA LEU A 143 -15.41 10.28 -11.07
C LEU A 143 -16.54 10.42 -10.06
N ASP A 144 -16.42 11.35 -9.11
CA ASP A 144 -17.36 11.58 -8.01
C ASP A 144 -17.71 10.29 -7.23
N LYS A 145 -16.71 9.41 -7.08
CA LYS A 145 -16.80 8.13 -6.36
C LYS A 145 -15.56 7.92 -5.51
N ASP A 146 -15.71 7.24 -4.39
CA ASP A 146 -14.56 6.71 -3.66
C ASP A 146 -13.92 5.60 -4.49
N ILE A 147 -12.61 5.73 -4.74
CA ILE A 147 -11.86 4.80 -5.58
C ILE A 147 -10.58 4.34 -4.90
N LEU A 148 -10.12 3.17 -5.28
CA LEU A 148 -8.76 2.71 -4.99
C LEU A 148 -7.94 2.71 -6.28
N ILE A 149 -6.71 3.22 -6.20
CA ILE A 149 -5.74 3.16 -7.29
C ILE A 149 -4.57 2.30 -6.83
N PHE A 150 -4.20 1.34 -7.66
CA PHE A 150 -3.16 0.36 -7.38
C PHE A 150 -2.16 0.29 -8.53
N SER A 151 -0.88 0.07 -8.25
CA SER A 151 0.14 -0.17 -9.28
C SER A 151 1.12 -1.24 -8.86
N ASN A 152 1.46 -2.11 -9.82
CA ASN A 152 2.45 -3.17 -9.66
C ASN A 152 2.88 -3.75 -11.01
N PRO A 153 3.92 -4.61 -11.06
CA PRO A 153 4.12 -5.52 -12.19
C PRO A 153 2.94 -6.47 -12.33
N ASN A 154 2.15 -6.32 -13.41
CA ASN A 154 0.92 -7.10 -13.65
C ASN A 154 1.22 -8.47 -14.26
N THR A 155 1.96 -9.28 -13.55
CA THR A 155 2.43 -10.62 -13.98
C THR A 155 2.57 -11.52 -12.75
N THR A 156 2.68 -12.82 -12.97
CA THR A 156 2.96 -13.80 -11.90
C THR A 156 4.42 -14.26 -11.87
N LYS A 157 5.22 -13.89 -12.88
CA LYS A 157 6.65 -14.25 -13.00
C LYS A 157 7.44 -13.08 -13.60
N GLY A 158 8.63 -12.83 -13.05
CA GLY A 158 9.44 -11.70 -13.48
C GLY A 158 8.85 -10.37 -13.01
N ARG A 159 9.50 -9.27 -13.33
CA ARG A 159 9.01 -7.91 -13.03
C ARG A 159 8.96 -7.13 -14.32
N HIS A 160 7.79 -7.11 -14.93
CA HIS A 160 7.45 -6.43 -16.17
C HIS A 160 5.97 -6.08 -16.17
N SER A 161 5.50 -5.41 -17.22
CA SER A 161 4.10 -5.03 -17.38
C SER A 161 3.58 -4.14 -16.22
N THR A 162 4.38 -3.12 -15.87
CA THR A 162 3.98 -2.15 -14.84
C THR A 162 2.66 -1.50 -15.23
N THR A 163 1.64 -1.68 -14.39
CA THR A 163 0.25 -1.33 -14.71
C THR A 163 -0.37 -0.55 -13.57
N ILE A 164 -1.10 0.54 -13.89
CA ILE A 164 -2.03 1.20 -12.96
C ILE A 164 -3.41 0.56 -13.13
N LYS A 165 -4.10 0.34 -12.00
CA LYS A 165 -5.44 -0.24 -11.94
C LYS A 165 -6.32 0.60 -11.03
N VAL A 166 -7.60 0.73 -11.37
CA VAL A 166 -8.60 1.44 -10.55
C VAL A 166 -9.73 0.49 -10.18
N SER A 167 -10.08 0.47 -8.90
CA SER A 167 -11.28 -0.17 -8.38
C SER A 167 -12.30 0.88 -7.99
N LEU A 168 -13.56 0.67 -8.39
CA LEU A 168 -14.70 1.55 -8.09
C LEU A 168 -15.64 0.97 -7.02
N ASP A 169 -15.24 -0.12 -6.36
CA ASP A 169 -16.06 -0.92 -5.47
C ASP A 169 -15.31 -1.36 -4.19
N GLY A 170 -14.42 -0.50 -3.70
CA GLY A 170 -13.67 -0.76 -2.47
C GLY A 170 -12.63 -1.88 -2.60
N GLY A 171 -12.13 -2.15 -3.81
CA GLY A 171 -11.10 -3.17 -4.06
C GLY A 171 -11.64 -4.58 -4.28
N VAL A 172 -12.97 -4.74 -4.42
CA VAL A 172 -13.61 -6.02 -4.72
C VAL A 172 -13.24 -6.48 -6.12
N THR A 173 -13.35 -5.58 -7.10
CA THR A 173 -12.97 -5.87 -8.49
C THR A 173 -11.94 -4.88 -9.04
N TRP A 174 -11.12 -5.36 -9.97
CA TRP A 174 -10.07 -4.63 -10.69
C TRP A 174 -10.19 -4.95 -12.18
N LEU A 175 -11.24 -4.38 -12.80
CA LEU A 175 -11.68 -4.73 -14.14
C LEU A 175 -10.63 -4.37 -15.21
N PRO A 176 -10.46 -5.18 -16.27
CA PRO A 176 -9.47 -4.90 -17.33
C PRO A 176 -9.64 -3.54 -18.01
N GLN A 177 -10.87 -3.05 -18.17
CA GLN A 177 -11.16 -1.73 -18.75
C GLN A 177 -10.75 -0.57 -17.82
N HIS A 178 -10.46 -0.82 -16.55
CA HIS A 178 -9.97 0.15 -15.58
C HIS A 178 -8.48 -0.05 -15.30
N GLN A 179 -7.72 -0.43 -16.32
CA GLN A 179 -6.28 -0.66 -16.21
C GLN A 179 -5.54 0.04 -17.36
N LEU A 180 -4.35 0.54 -17.05
CA LEU A 180 -3.44 1.13 -18.02
C LEU A 180 -2.04 0.55 -17.85
N LEU A 181 -1.55 -0.11 -18.91
CA LEU A 181 -0.16 -0.55 -19.00
C LEU A 181 0.74 0.67 -19.24
N LEU A 182 1.76 0.83 -18.41
CA LEU A 182 2.73 1.93 -18.51
C LEU A 182 4.06 1.51 -19.12
N ASP A 183 4.51 0.31 -18.79
CA ASP A 183 5.81 -0.20 -19.18
C ASP A 183 5.72 -1.73 -19.31
N GLU A 184 5.91 -2.24 -20.52
CA GLU A 184 5.76 -3.66 -20.82
C GLU A 184 7.02 -4.47 -20.50
N ASP A 185 8.17 -3.83 -20.58
CA ASP A 185 9.47 -4.49 -20.49
C ASP A 185 9.90 -4.81 -19.06
N ASN A 186 10.99 -5.57 -18.93
CA ASN A 186 11.57 -5.93 -17.65
C ASN A 186 12.08 -4.70 -16.91
N ASN A 187 11.74 -4.60 -15.64
CA ASN A 187 12.10 -3.49 -14.76
C ASN A 187 12.31 -3.98 -13.33
N TRP A 188 12.53 -3.07 -12.37
CA TRP A 188 12.73 -3.44 -10.96
C TRP A 188 11.40 -3.58 -10.18
N GLY A 189 10.31 -2.95 -10.66
CA GLY A 189 8.93 -3.19 -10.27
C GLY A 189 8.40 -2.37 -9.11
N TYR A 190 9.18 -1.55 -8.45
CA TYR A 190 8.67 -0.72 -7.36
C TYR A 190 8.02 0.54 -7.91
N SER A 191 6.96 0.98 -7.24
CA SER A 191 6.20 2.17 -7.65
C SER A 191 5.60 2.91 -6.46
N CYS A 192 5.32 4.21 -6.66
CA CYS A 192 4.66 5.07 -5.70
C CYS A 192 3.62 5.96 -6.41
N LEU A 193 2.37 5.88 -5.96
CA LEU A 193 1.23 6.63 -6.51
C LEU A 193 0.90 7.86 -5.68
N THR A 194 0.40 8.90 -6.34
CA THR A 194 -0.22 10.06 -5.70
C THR A 194 -1.26 10.67 -6.64
N MET A 195 -2.22 11.45 -6.11
CA MET A 195 -2.98 12.36 -6.94
C MET A 195 -2.20 13.67 -7.06
N ILE A 196 -2.04 14.18 -8.28
CA ILE A 196 -1.48 15.51 -8.55
C ILE A 196 -2.59 16.57 -8.43
N ASP A 197 -3.73 16.25 -9.00
CA ASP A 197 -4.98 16.99 -8.96
C ASP A 197 -6.17 16.01 -9.08
N LYS A 198 -7.41 16.51 -9.14
CA LYS A 198 -8.60 15.66 -9.25
C LYS A 198 -8.65 14.76 -10.49
N GLU A 199 -7.90 15.11 -11.53
CA GLU A 199 -7.94 14.44 -12.83
C GLU A 199 -6.69 13.59 -13.11
N THR A 200 -5.59 13.86 -12.37
CA THR A 200 -4.26 13.39 -12.76
C THR A 200 -3.64 12.57 -11.65
N VAL A 201 -3.34 11.33 -11.97
CA VAL A 201 -2.55 10.41 -11.13
C VAL A 201 -1.07 10.61 -11.45
N GLY A 202 -0.25 10.86 -10.44
CA GLY A 202 1.20 10.80 -10.53
C GLY A 202 1.71 9.42 -10.11
N ILE A 203 2.65 8.90 -10.87
CA ILE A 203 3.35 7.66 -10.52
C ILE A 203 4.85 7.84 -10.71
N LEU A 204 5.60 7.53 -9.66
CA LEU A 204 7.05 7.35 -9.73
C LEU A 204 7.34 5.87 -9.66
N TYR A 205 8.07 5.31 -10.63
CA TYR A 205 8.33 3.88 -10.67
C TYR A 205 9.70 3.53 -11.27
N GLU A 206 10.20 2.39 -10.90
CA GLU A 206 11.39 1.78 -11.48
C GLU A 206 11.01 1.21 -12.85
N SER A 207 11.50 1.84 -13.93
CA SER A 207 11.10 1.51 -15.29
C SER A 207 12.16 0.71 -16.04
N SER A 208 11.80 0.25 -17.24
CA SER A 208 12.73 -0.43 -18.17
C SER A 208 13.72 0.52 -18.84
N VAL A 209 13.38 1.80 -18.94
CA VAL A 209 14.18 2.82 -19.66
C VAL A 209 15.05 3.67 -18.74
N ALA A 210 14.74 3.73 -17.44
CA ALA A 210 15.52 4.48 -16.45
C ALA A 210 15.30 3.90 -15.07
N GLN A 211 16.25 4.13 -14.14
CA GLN A 211 16.12 3.65 -12.76
C GLN A 211 14.87 4.18 -12.06
N MET A 212 14.49 5.44 -12.38
CA MET A 212 13.28 6.07 -11.86
C MET A 212 12.62 6.88 -12.97
N THR A 213 11.34 6.63 -13.20
CA THR A 213 10.51 7.36 -14.17
C THR A 213 9.30 7.95 -13.46
N PHE A 214 9.04 9.23 -13.68
CA PHE A 214 7.80 9.86 -13.25
C PHE A 214 6.87 10.05 -14.45
N GLN A 215 5.60 9.66 -14.27
CA GLN A 215 4.55 9.94 -15.25
C GLN A 215 3.34 10.57 -14.58
N ALA A 216 2.71 11.51 -15.32
CA ALA A 216 1.41 12.06 -15.00
C ALA A 216 0.37 11.47 -15.96
N VAL A 217 -0.62 10.76 -15.43
CA VAL A 217 -1.61 10.00 -16.19
C VAL A 217 -2.99 10.55 -15.88
N LYS A 218 -3.79 10.84 -16.91
CA LYS A 218 -5.17 11.28 -16.67
C LYS A 218 -6.04 10.10 -16.22
N LEU A 219 -6.84 10.31 -15.17
CA LEU A 219 -7.71 9.29 -14.59
C LEU A 219 -8.71 8.73 -15.63
N LYS A 220 -9.20 9.58 -16.55
CA LYS A 220 -10.07 9.17 -17.67
C LYS A 220 -9.40 8.21 -18.67
N ASP A 221 -8.07 8.18 -18.74
CA ASP A 221 -7.33 7.27 -19.62
C ASP A 221 -7.16 5.88 -18.99
N ILE A 222 -7.35 5.80 -17.66
CA ILE A 222 -7.34 4.53 -16.92
C ILE A 222 -8.74 3.93 -16.82
N VAL A 223 -9.74 4.76 -16.52
CA VAL A 223 -11.15 4.33 -16.34
C VAL A 223 -11.91 4.63 -17.62
N LYS A 224 -12.21 3.57 -18.36
CA LYS A 224 -12.94 3.62 -19.63
C LYS A 224 -14.36 3.15 -19.45
#